data_787f6a52f8e8c0a02aa7d9dd5a3015cc
#
_entry.id   787f6a52f8e8c0a02aa7d9dd5a3015cc
#
_cell.length_a   1.000
_cell.length_b   1.000
_cell.length_c   1.000
_cell.angle_alpha   90.00
_cell.angle_beta   90.00
_cell.angle_gamma   90.00
#
_symmetry.space_group_name_H-M   'P 1'
#
loop_
_entity.id
_entity.type
_entity.pdbx_description
1 polymer ?
#
loop_
_entity_poly.entity_id
_entity_poly.type
_entity_poly.pdbx_seq_one_letter_code
_entity_poly.pdbx_strand_id
1 'polypeptide(L)'
;MGENIGAAARAMWNFGLERLRIVNPRDGWPNQKAVVMASGAGRLLDEASIYNTTNESIADLTYVFATTARVRGLNKNVITPLQAMKKTRNLIESGERVGVLFGPERAGLSNDDTALARDIISIPVNPSFSSLNLAQSVLLNAYEWRNGGRDPISIMDQPKLAKSLDIKILTDAYEKELSEKGFFWPEEKASSMRLHLKSLFSRLLLSEADVRILHGVRKSLTRIKRARD
;
A
#
# COMPACT_ATOMS: atom_id res chain seq x y z
N MET A 1 27.44 -1.84 -4.13
CA MET A 1 27.36 -2.12 -5.60
C MET A 1 26.46 -1.08 -6.23
N GLY A 2 26.90 -0.53 -7.39
CA GLY A 2 26.13 0.52 -8.08
C GLY A 2 24.72 0.10 -8.44
N GLU A 3 24.52 -1.15 -8.83
CA GLU A 3 23.22 -1.71 -9.17
C GLU A 3 22.18 -1.55 -8.05
N ASN A 4 22.58 -1.74 -6.81
CA ASN A 4 21.68 -1.62 -5.68
C ASN A 4 21.38 -0.17 -5.32
N ILE A 5 22.33 0.73 -5.52
CA ILE A 5 22.07 2.18 -5.36
C ILE A 5 21.04 2.62 -6.41
N GLY A 6 21.20 2.20 -7.67
CA GLY A 6 20.25 2.53 -8.74
C GLY A 6 18.84 1.97 -8.48
N ALA A 7 18.76 0.69 -8.08
CA ALA A 7 17.49 0.07 -7.72
C ALA A 7 16.83 0.71 -6.50
N ALA A 8 17.62 1.13 -5.49
CA ALA A 8 17.13 1.90 -4.33
C ALA A 8 16.61 3.28 -4.74
N ALA A 9 17.34 4.01 -5.60
CA ALA A 9 16.90 5.28 -6.14
C ALA A 9 15.55 5.15 -6.88
N ARG A 10 15.39 4.12 -7.70
CA ARG A 10 14.11 3.82 -8.36
C ARG A 10 13.00 3.56 -7.36
N ALA A 11 13.25 2.74 -6.33
CA ALA A 11 12.29 2.49 -5.26
C ALA A 11 11.89 3.78 -4.54
N MET A 12 12.86 4.64 -4.20
CA MET A 12 12.60 5.93 -3.57
C MET A 12 11.72 6.82 -4.45
N TRP A 13 12.05 6.95 -5.74
CA TRP A 13 11.31 7.79 -6.68
C TRP A 13 9.87 7.31 -6.90
N ASN A 14 9.64 6.00 -6.96
CA ASN A 14 8.29 5.43 -7.06
C ASN A 14 7.35 5.87 -5.92
N PHE A 15 7.92 6.16 -4.74
CA PHE A 15 7.15 6.54 -3.55
C PHE A 15 7.34 8.00 -3.13
N GLY A 16 7.94 8.84 -4.00
CA GLY A 16 8.06 10.28 -3.80
C GLY A 16 9.10 10.68 -2.75
N LEU A 17 10.14 9.86 -2.57
CA LEU A 17 11.31 10.21 -1.76
C LEU A 17 12.40 10.77 -2.66
N GLU A 18 12.85 12.00 -2.39
CA GLU A 18 13.72 12.75 -3.30
C GLU A 18 15.15 12.98 -2.77
N ARG A 19 15.41 12.71 -1.50
CA ARG A 19 16.70 13.01 -0.88
C ARG A 19 17.53 11.76 -0.68
N LEU A 20 18.37 11.43 -1.65
CA LEU A 20 19.30 10.32 -1.57
C LEU A 20 20.66 10.82 -1.04
N ARG A 21 21.17 10.16 -0.02
CA ARG A 21 22.52 10.33 0.51
C ARG A 21 23.30 9.05 0.36
N ILE A 22 24.50 9.14 -0.17
CA ILE A 22 25.37 7.99 -0.44
C ILE A 22 26.67 8.20 0.38
N VAL A 23 27.00 7.19 1.18
CA VAL A 23 28.20 7.24 2.03
C VAL A 23 29.25 6.29 1.47
N ASN A 24 30.42 6.80 1.15
CA ASN A 24 31.60 6.08 0.72
C ASN A 24 31.27 4.93 -0.29
N PRO A 25 30.75 5.25 -1.48
CA PRO A 25 30.35 4.23 -2.45
C PRO A 25 31.58 3.44 -2.91
N ARG A 26 31.59 2.13 -2.62
CA ARG A 26 32.73 1.23 -2.86
C ARG A 26 33.22 1.24 -4.31
N ASP A 27 32.29 1.35 -5.26
CA ASP A 27 32.59 1.25 -6.70
C ASP A 27 32.75 2.65 -7.34
N GLY A 28 32.92 3.70 -6.51
CA GLY A 28 33.02 5.09 -6.94
C GLY A 28 31.68 5.73 -7.31
N TRP A 29 31.72 7.05 -7.49
CA TRP A 29 30.58 7.85 -7.92
C TRP A 29 31.03 9.00 -8.84
N PRO A 30 30.32 9.30 -9.95
CA PRO A 30 29.11 8.64 -10.44
C PRO A 30 29.34 7.21 -10.93
N ASN A 31 28.27 6.38 -10.93
CA ASN A 31 28.36 4.97 -11.27
C ASN A 31 27.38 4.55 -12.37
N GLN A 32 27.90 4.12 -13.52
CA GLN A 32 27.10 3.78 -14.69
C GLN A 32 26.10 2.65 -14.43
N LYS A 33 26.46 1.66 -13.60
CA LYS A 33 25.54 0.58 -13.25
C LYS A 33 24.36 1.06 -12.41
N ALA A 34 24.58 2.08 -11.58
CA ALA A 34 23.50 2.73 -10.84
C ALA A 34 22.53 3.43 -11.80
N VAL A 35 23.04 4.14 -12.80
CA VAL A 35 22.21 4.82 -13.81
C VAL A 35 21.34 3.83 -14.58
N VAL A 36 21.89 2.72 -15.05
CA VAL A 36 21.15 1.69 -15.76
C VAL A 36 20.01 1.10 -14.89
N MET A 37 20.32 0.79 -13.63
CA MET A 37 19.33 0.19 -12.71
C MET A 37 18.28 1.17 -12.20
N ALA A 38 18.56 2.46 -12.20
CA ALA A 38 17.62 3.50 -11.81
C ALA A 38 16.46 3.65 -12.81
N SER A 39 16.65 3.31 -14.09
CA SER A 39 15.60 3.19 -15.12
C SER A 39 14.55 4.32 -15.06
N GLY A 40 14.97 5.56 -15.37
CA GLY A 40 14.10 6.76 -15.32
C GLY A 40 14.16 7.54 -14.00
N ALA A 41 14.69 6.99 -12.91
CA ALA A 41 14.96 7.70 -11.66
C ALA A 41 16.38 8.35 -11.65
N GLY A 42 16.97 8.61 -12.82
CA GLY A 42 18.30 9.19 -12.95
C GLY A 42 18.47 10.51 -12.24
N ARG A 43 17.44 11.37 -12.27
CA ARG A 43 17.44 12.64 -11.54
C ARG A 43 17.81 12.48 -10.06
N LEU A 44 17.33 11.42 -9.40
CA LEU A 44 17.64 11.18 -7.99
C LEU A 44 19.11 10.84 -7.77
N LEU A 45 19.76 10.25 -8.77
CA LEU A 45 21.20 9.96 -8.75
C LEU A 45 22.02 11.23 -9.01
N ASP A 46 21.55 12.10 -9.91
CA ASP A 46 22.22 13.36 -10.24
C ASP A 46 22.16 14.35 -9.06
N GLU A 47 21.07 14.35 -8.32
CA GLU A 47 20.86 15.19 -7.12
C GLU A 47 21.37 14.54 -5.82
N ALA A 48 21.94 13.32 -5.89
CA ALA A 48 22.42 12.60 -4.71
C ALA A 48 23.61 13.31 -4.03
N SER A 49 23.54 13.45 -2.72
CA SER A 49 24.65 13.99 -1.91
C SER A 49 25.61 12.86 -1.52
N ILE A 50 26.89 13.07 -1.76
CA ILE A 50 27.95 12.09 -1.47
C ILE A 50 28.70 12.52 -0.23
N TYR A 51 28.94 11.57 0.69
CA TYR A 51 29.63 11.78 1.96
C TYR A 51 30.74 10.74 2.15
N ASN A 52 31.79 11.12 2.89
CA ASN A 52 32.86 10.19 3.22
C ASN A 52 32.50 9.31 4.42
N THR A 53 31.72 9.81 5.35
CA THR A 53 31.35 9.11 6.60
C THR A 53 29.86 9.19 6.88
N THR A 54 29.35 8.21 7.65
CA THR A 54 27.96 8.21 8.12
C THR A 54 27.69 9.44 8.99
N ASN A 55 28.64 9.84 9.86
CA ASN A 55 28.48 11.03 10.70
C ASN A 55 28.25 12.30 9.87
N GLU A 56 29.05 12.52 8.82
CA GLU A 56 28.83 13.64 7.91
C GLU A 56 27.46 13.61 7.25
N SER A 57 27.04 12.43 6.84
CA SER A 57 25.77 12.26 6.11
C SER A 57 24.52 12.53 6.95
N ILE A 58 24.62 12.49 8.28
CA ILE A 58 23.50 12.68 9.20
C ILE A 58 23.62 13.94 10.05
N ALA A 59 24.69 14.72 9.89
CA ALA A 59 25.03 15.83 10.78
C ALA A 59 23.94 16.91 10.90
N ASP A 60 23.11 17.06 9.86
CA ASP A 60 21.99 18.00 9.81
C ASP A 60 20.64 17.38 10.21
N LEU A 61 20.61 16.09 10.54
CA LEU A 61 19.40 15.39 10.91
C LEU A 61 19.18 15.42 12.43
N THR A 62 17.93 15.53 12.83
CA THR A 62 17.54 15.53 14.25
C THR A 62 17.08 14.17 14.72
N TYR A 63 16.66 13.31 13.80
CA TYR A 63 16.25 11.95 14.09
C TYR A 63 16.73 10.96 13.02
N VAL A 64 17.37 9.90 13.47
CA VAL A 64 17.95 8.88 12.58
C VAL A 64 17.44 7.50 12.97
N PHE A 65 16.96 6.76 11.99
CA PHE A 65 16.66 5.33 12.09
C PHE A 65 17.77 4.51 11.45
N ALA A 66 18.01 3.29 11.95
CA ALA A 66 18.87 2.30 11.33
C ALA A 66 18.07 1.07 10.93
N THR A 67 18.17 0.64 9.67
CA THR A 67 17.50 -0.57 9.21
C THR A 67 18.44 -1.77 9.34
N THR A 68 18.09 -2.74 10.19
CA THR A 68 18.89 -3.95 10.37
C THR A 68 18.02 -5.15 10.76
N ALA A 69 18.38 -6.33 10.25
CA ALA A 69 17.81 -7.61 10.68
C ALA A 69 18.46 -8.13 12.00
N ARG A 70 19.58 -7.54 12.44
CA ARG A 70 20.36 -8.03 13.57
C ARG A 70 20.34 -6.98 14.70
N VAL A 71 19.54 -7.26 15.72
CA VAL A 71 19.54 -6.47 16.96
C VAL A 71 20.65 -7.02 17.86
N ARG A 72 21.83 -6.43 17.82
CA ARG A 72 22.97 -6.87 18.63
C ARG A 72 23.15 -5.94 19.82
N GLY A 73 22.73 -6.37 21.01
CA GLY A 73 23.20 -5.79 22.29
C GLY A 73 22.99 -4.30 22.53
N LEU A 74 22.40 -3.56 21.61
CA LEU A 74 22.09 -2.15 21.75
C LEU A 74 20.71 -2.01 22.39
N ASN A 75 20.65 -1.30 23.50
CA ASN A 75 19.39 -1.02 24.21
C ASN A 75 18.58 0.06 23.45
N LYS A 76 18.08 -0.29 22.27
CA LYS A 76 17.31 0.59 21.36
C LYS A 76 15.93 0.01 21.09
N ASN A 77 14.95 0.88 20.86
CA ASN A 77 13.64 0.45 20.42
C ASN A 77 13.74 -0.16 19.02
N VAL A 78 13.08 -1.32 18.86
CA VAL A 78 12.96 -2.00 17.59
C VAL A 78 11.51 -1.89 17.13
N ILE A 79 11.32 -1.31 15.96
CA ILE A 79 9.99 -1.01 15.41
C ILE A 79 9.88 -1.49 13.95
N THR A 80 8.67 -1.70 13.51
CA THR A 80 8.40 -2.08 12.11
C THR A 80 8.50 -0.87 11.17
N PRO A 81 8.64 -1.07 9.84
CA PRO A 81 8.59 0.03 8.87
C PRO A 81 7.33 0.90 9.01
N LEU A 82 6.16 0.29 9.19
CA LEU A 82 4.90 0.99 9.42
C LEU A 82 4.96 1.95 10.62
N GLN A 83 5.44 1.43 11.76
CA GLN A 83 5.59 2.24 12.98
C GLN A 83 6.62 3.35 12.81
N ALA A 84 7.76 3.06 12.15
CA ALA A 84 8.80 4.03 11.87
C ALA A 84 8.29 5.17 10.98
N MET A 85 7.55 4.83 9.90
CA MET A 85 7.05 5.85 8.99
C MET A 85 5.91 6.67 9.60
N LYS A 86 5.09 6.09 10.48
CA LYS A 86 4.12 6.85 11.27
C LYS A 86 4.84 7.85 12.20
N LYS A 87 5.88 7.41 12.89
CA LYS A 87 6.70 8.27 13.75
C LYS A 87 7.41 9.36 12.96
N THR A 88 7.95 9.01 11.78
CA THR A 88 8.62 9.96 10.88
C THR A 88 7.68 11.10 10.47
N ARG A 89 6.42 10.83 10.17
CA ARG A 89 5.45 11.89 9.83
C ARG A 89 5.23 12.86 10.96
N ASN A 90 4.97 12.35 12.15
CA ASN A 90 4.77 13.19 13.33
C ASN A 90 6.00 14.07 13.62
N LEU A 91 7.22 13.50 13.46
CA LEU A 91 8.46 14.24 13.62
C LEU A 91 8.61 15.36 12.58
N ILE A 92 8.32 15.08 11.31
CA ILE A 92 8.38 16.06 10.23
C ILE A 92 7.33 17.17 10.42
N GLU A 93 6.13 16.84 10.85
CA GLU A 93 5.07 17.80 11.21
C GLU A 93 5.51 18.74 12.35
N SER A 94 6.36 18.24 13.25
CA SER A 94 6.99 19.03 14.32
C SER A 94 8.25 19.79 13.87
N GLY A 95 8.59 19.79 12.57
CA GLY A 95 9.73 20.50 12.01
C GLY A 95 11.05 19.74 12.06
N GLU A 96 11.04 18.47 12.47
CA GLU A 96 12.24 17.65 12.60
C GLU A 96 12.75 17.14 11.24
N ARG A 97 14.05 16.91 11.15
CA ARG A 97 14.73 16.36 9.97
C ARG A 97 15.07 14.90 10.20
N VAL A 98 14.43 14.01 9.46
CA VAL A 98 14.50 12.57 9.69
C VAL A 98 15.24 11.86 8.57
N GLY A 99 16.10 10.90 8.93
CA GLY A 99 16.77 10.02 7.98
C GLY A 99 16.70 8.54 8.36
N VAL A 100 16.88 7.69 7.37
CA VAL A 100 16.95 6.23 7.55
C VAL A 100 18.26 5.72 6.97
N LEU A 101 19.06 5.06 7.79
CA LEU A 101 20.29 4.41 7.39
C LEU A 101 20.04 3.00 6.88
N PHE A 102 20.64 2.68 5.75
CA PHE A 102 20.68 1.35 5.16
C PHE A 102 22.13 0.92 4.96
N GLY A 103 22.46 -0.28 5.39
CA GLY A 103 23.81 -0.83 5.26
C GLY A 103 24.05 -1.57 3.95
N PRO A 104 25.32 -1.87 3.63
CA PRO A 104 25.68 -2.72 2.50
C PRO A 104 25.15 -4.14 2.69
N GLU A 105 24.78 -4.81 1.59
CA GLU A 105 24.05 -6.08 1.60
C GLU A 105 24.77 -7.21 2.34
N ARG A 106 26.10 -7.30 2.22
CA ARG A 106 26.84 -8.40 2.83
C ARG A 106 27.03 -8.23 4.33
N ALA A 107 27.34 -7.03 4.75
CA ALA A 107 27.69 -6.73 6.14
C ALA A 107 26.54 -6.15 6.96
N GLY A 108 25.59 -5.47 6.31
CA GLY A 108 24.63 -4.61 6.98
C GLY A 108 25.30 -3.34 7.54
N LEU A 109 24.62 -2.60 8.37
CA LEU A 109 25.19 -1.50 9.12
C LEU A 109 26.18 -2.03 10.17
N SER A 110 27.28 -1.30 10.37
CA SER A 110 28.20 -1.57 11.48
C SER A 110 27.52 -1.30 12.83
N ASN A 111 28.14 -1.76 13.92
CA ASN A 111 27.67 -1.41 15.25
C ASN A 111 27.77 0.11 15.50
N ASP A 112 28.82 0.73 15.00
CA ASP A 112 29.05 2.18 15.12
C ASP A 112 27.96 2.95 14.35
N ASP A 113 27.66 2.58 13.10
CA ASP A 113 26.57 3.21 12.35
C ASP A 113 25.21 3.02 13.04
N THR A 114 24.95 1.80 13.55
CA THR A 114 23.72 1.50 14.27
C THR A 114 23.63 2.29 15.58
N ALA A 115 24.77 2.55 16.24
CA ALA A 115 24.81 3.34 17.46
C ALA A 115 24.37 4.81 17.24
N LEU A 116 24.58 5.36 16.06
CA LEU A 116 24.17 6.73 15.70
C LEU A 116 22.64 6.89 15.57
N ALA A 117 21.91 5.81 15.31
CA ALA A 117 20.46 5.87 15.19
C ALA A 117 19.77 5.92 16.57
N ARG A 118 18.59 6.53 16.63
CA ARG A 118 17.75 6.51 17.84
C ARG A 118 16.93 5.24 17.97
N ASP A 119 16.32 4.79 16.88
CA ASP A 119 15.53 3.56 16.82
C ASP A 119 16.02 2.66 15.69
N ILE A 120 15.71 1.37 15.80
CA ILE A 120 16.00 0.35 14.80
C ILE A 120 14.72 0.00 14.07
N ILE A 121 14.78 0.03 12.74
CA ILE A 121 13.71 -0.53 11.89
C ILE A 121 14.08 -1.98 11.58
N SER A 122 13.22 -2.90 12.01
CA SER A 122 13.32 -4.31 11.68
C SER A 122 12.14 -4.71 10.80
N ILE A 123 12.44 -5.19 9.60
CA ILE A 123 11.43 -5.68 8.66
C ILE A 123 11.08 -7.11 9.07
N PRO A 124 9.79 -7.42 9.33
CA PRO A 124 9.37 -8.79 9.62
C PRO A 124 9.59 -9.69 8.41
N VAL A 125 10.51 -10.63 8.53
CA VAL A 125 10.87 -11.58 7.48
C VAL A 125 10.91 -12.99 8.05
N ASN A 126 11.03 -14.00 7.17
CA ASN A 126 11.23 -15.37 7.61
C ASN A 126 12.51 -15.48 8.46
N PRO A 127 12.43 -15.93 9.71
CA PRO A 127 13.59 -16.05 10.61
C PRO A 127 14.70 -16.94 10.03
N SER A 128 14.35 -17.94 9.23
CA SER A 128 15.30 -18.82 8.58
C SER A 128 16.01 -18.19 7.38
N PHE A 129 15.51 -17.05 6.87
CA PHE A 129 16.07 -16.31 5.75
C PHE A 129 15.82 -14.82 5.92
N SER A 130 16.55 -14.20 6.84
CA SER A 130 16.32 -12.82 7.28
C SER A 130 17.03 -11.75 6.44
N SER A 131 17.89 -12.14 5.50
CA SER A 131 18.64 -11.19 4.67
C SER A 131 17.78 -10.72 3.49
N LEU A 132 17.50 -9.41 3.48
CA LEU A 132 16.86 -8.74 2.34
C LEU A 132 17.91 -8.02 1.49
N ASN A 133 17.67 -7.97 0.19
CA ASN A 133 18.41 -7.06 -0.69
C ASN A 133 18.20 -5.61 -0.25
N LEU A 134 19.24 -4.78 -0.40
CA LEU A 134 19.20 -3.37 -0.02
C LEU A 134 18.03 -2.61 -0.65
N ALA A 135 17.86 -2.75 -1.96
CA ALA A 135 16.80 -2.05 -2.68
C ALA A 135 15.38 -2.52 -2.25
N GLN A 136 15.24 -3.81 -1.92
CA GLN A 136 13.98 -4.32 -1.36
C GLN A 136 13.70 -3.74 0.03
N SER A 137 14.71 -3.61 0.87
CA SER A 137 14.57 -2.95 2.20
C SER A 137 14.18 -1.49 2.05
N VAL A 138 14.79 -0.76 1.11
CA VAL A 138 14.41 0.62 0.79
C VAL A 138 12.96 0.69 0.27
N LEU A 139 12.59 -0.22 -0.64
CA LEU A 139 11.24 -0.30 -1.22
C LEU A 139 10.17 -0.44 -0.14
N LEU A 140 10.34 -1.36 0.80
CA LEU A 140 9.37 -1.61 1.88
C LEU A 140 9.20 -0.39 2.79
N ASN A 141 10.30 0.28 3.14
CA ASN A 141 10.23 1.52 3.92
C ASN A 141 9.58 2.67 3.14
N ALA A 142 9.91 2.82 1.86
CA ALA A 142 9.33 3.83 0.99
C ALA A 142 7.83 3.59 0.74
N TYR A 143 7.42 2.32 0.61
CA TYR A 143 6.01 1.93 0.52
C TYR A 143 5.22 2.36 1.77
N GLU A 144 5.73 2.05 2.96
CA GLU A 144 5.08 2.44 4.22
C GLU A 144 5.05 3.96 4.41
N TRP A 145 6.08 4.66 3.94
CA TRP A 145 6.09 6.12 3.89
C TRP A 145 4.92 6.66 3.07
N ARG A 146 4.71 6.11 1.88
CA ARG A 146 3.65 6.56 0.96
C ARG A 146 2.26 6.15 1.45
N ASN A 147 2.14 4.93 1.96
CA ASN A 147 0.87 4.32 2.35
C ASN A 147 0.23 5.00 3.58
N GLY A 148 1.01 5.41 4.55
CA GLY A 148 0.49 5.94 5.81
C GLY A 148 0.20 7.44 5.84
N GLY A 149 0.39 8.20 4.76
CA GLY A 149 0.25 9.67 4.73
C GLY A 149 -0.80 10.20 3.77
N ARG A 150 -1.53 9.35 3.09
CA ARG A 150 -2.59 9.76 2.16
C ARG A 150 -3.76 8.82 2.34
N ASP A 151 -4.95 9.36 2.19
CA ASP A 151 -6.13 8.54 1.90
C ASP A 151 -5.74 7.49 0.86
N PRO A 152 -6.19 6.24 1.03
CA PRO A 152 -5.92 5.21 0.06
C PRO A 152 -6.19 5.83 -1.31
N ILE A 153 -5.21 5.70 -2.22
CA ILE A 153 -5.34 6.19 -3.59
C ILE A 153 -6.80 6.00 -3.95
N SER A 154 -7.47 7.09 -4.30
CA SER A 154 -8.81 7.01 -4.88
C SER A 154 -8.65 6.15 -6.13
N ILE A 155 -8.70 4.85 -5.90
CA ILE A 155 -8.67 3.84 -6.94
C ILE A 155 -10.00 4.03 -7.61
N MET A 156 -10.00 4.72 -8.75
CA MET A 156 -11.13 4.91 -9.65
C MET A 156 -12.43 5.23 -8.89
N ASP A 157 -13.20 6.18 -9.32
CA ASP A 157 -14.52 6.47 -8.76
C ASP A 157 -15.21 5.18 -8.33
N GLN A 158 -15.18 4.89 -7.03
CA GLN A 158 -15.91 3.73 -6.55
C GLN A 158 -17.36 3.97 -6.90
N PRO A 159 -18.00 3.04 -7.61
CA PRO A 159 -19.37 3.24 -8.04
C PRO A 159 -20.22 3.57 -6.82
N LYS A 160 -20.96 4.67 -6.91
CA LYS A 160 -21.80 5.15 -5.83
C LYS A 160 -22.78 4.07 -5.41
N LEU A 161 -22.71 3.65 -4.16
CA LEU A 161 -23.58 2.61 -3.62
C LEU A 161 -25.04 3.07 -3.68
N ALA A 162 -25.93 2.14 -4.01
CA ALA A 162 -27.36 2.35 -4.02
C ALA A 162 -27.86 2.59 -2.60
N LYS A 163 -28.85 3.49 -2.47
CA LYS A 163 -29.49 3.73 -1.18
C LYS A 163 -30.32 2.51 -0.77
N SER A 164 -30.47 2.28 0.53
CA SER A 164 -31.30 1.19 1.06
C SER A 164 -32.74 1.23 0.55
N LEU A 165 -33.25 2.41 0.25
CA LEU A 165 -34.56 2.60 -0.36
C LEU A 165 -34.62 2.02 -1.78
N ASP A 166 -33.61 2.26 -2.59
CA ASP A 166 -33.54 1.77 -3.97
C ASP A 166 -33.41 0.24 -4.01
N ILE A 167 -32.63 -0.33 -3.08
CA ILE A 167 -32.52 -1.79 -2.91
C ILE A 167 -33.87 -2.37 -2.46
N LYS A 168 -34.57 -1.71 -1.55
CA LYS A 168 -35.91 -2.13 -1.13
C LYS A 168 -36.89 -2.13 -2.29
N ILE A 169 -36.95 -1.05 -3.08
CA ILE A 169 -37.83 -0.94 -4.26
C ILE A 169 -37.52 -2.05 -5.28
N LEU A 170 -36.22 -2.32 -5.51
CA LEU A 170 -35.80 -3.41 -6.38
C LEU A 170 -36.31 -4.76 -5.85
N THR A 171 -36.09 -5.02 -4.56
CA THR A 171 -36.47 -6.28 -3.89
C THR A 171 -37.98 -6.51 -3.94
N ASP A 172 -38.76 -5.49 -3.62
CA ASP A 172 -40.23 -5.53 -3.63
C ASP A 172 -40.75 -5.81 -5.04
N ALA A 173 -40.12 -5.23 -6.07
CA ALA A 173 -40.47 -5.49 -7.46
C ALA A 173 -40.16 -6.94 -7.92
N TYR A 174 -39.03 -7.51 -7.49
CA TYR A 174 -38.73 -8.94 -7.73
C TYR A 174 -39.68 -9.85 -6.96
N GLU A 175 -40.00 -9.56 -5.70
CA GLU A 175 -40.94 -10.33 -4.88
C GLU A 175 -42.30 -10.40 -5.54
N LYS A 176 -42.82 -9.27 -6.05
CA LYS A 176 -44.11 -9.19 -6.72
C LYS A 176 -44.14 -10.11 -7.97
N GLU A 177 -43.17 -9.94 -8.86
CA GLU A 177 -43.15 -10.71 -10.13
C GLU A 177 -42.89 -12.22 -9.90
N LEU A 178 -42.05 -12.56 -8.93
CA LEU A 178 -41.82 -13.94 -8.52
C LEU A 178 -43.07 -14.58 -7.92
N SER A 179 -43.89 -13.81 -7.17
CA SER A 179 -45.16 -14.26 -6.62
C SER A 179 -46.15 -14.56 -7.76
N GLU A 180 -46.26 -13.67 -8.74
CA GLU A 180 -47.15 -13.84 -9.90
C GLU A 180 -46.77 -15.09 -10.74
N LYS A 181 -45.51 -15.50 -10.69
CA LYS A 181 -45.00 -16.69 -11.40
C LYS A 181 -44.97 -17.97 -10.54
N GLY A 182 -45.53 -17.92 -9.33
CA GLY A 182 -45.60 -19.08 -8.43
C GLY A 182 -44.27 -19.54 -7.84
N PHE A 183 -43.24 -18.66 -7.81
CA PHE A 183 -41.94 -19.03 -7.31
C PHE A 183 -41.95 -19.43 -5.82
N PHE A 184 -42.83 -18.83 -5.03
CA PHE A 184 -42.90 -19.05 -3.57
C PHE A 184 -43.81 -20.24 -3.24
N TRP A 185 -43.37 -21.41 -3.65
CA TRP A 185 -44.05 -22.70 -3.43
C TRP A 185 -43.11 -23.68 -2.68
N PRO A 186 -43.56 -24.52 -1.77
CA PRO A 186 -44.93 -24.60 -1.24
C PRO A 186 -45.27 -23.44 -0.29
N GLU A 187 -46.56 -23.20 -0.06
CA GLU A 187 -47.03 -22.00 0.68
C GLU A 187 -46.48 -21.93 2.10
N GLU A 188 -46.29 -23.08 2.76
CA GLU A 188 -45.66 -23.20 4.09
C GLU A 188 -44.27 -22.59 4.14
N LYS A 189 -43.53 -22.59 3.03
CA LYS A 189 -42.16 -22.03 2.92
C LYS A 189 -42.14 -20.62 2.35
N ALA A 190 -43.25 -20.12 1.82
CA ALA A 190 -43.30 -18.85 1.10
C ALA A 190 -42.80 -17.68 1.92
N SER A 191 -43.16 -17.59 3.20
CA SER A 191 -42.69 -16.54 4.12
C SER A 191 -41.18 -16.56 4.31
N SER A 192 -40.60 -17.74 4.54
CA SER A 192 -39.15 -17.91 4.67
C SER A 192 -38.41 -17.58 3.38
N MET A 193 -38.94 -17.97 2.22
CA MET A 193 -38.35 -17.68 0.91
C MET A 193 -38.34 -16.18 0.63
N ARG A 194 -39.41 -15.45 0.95
CA ARG A 194 -39.44 -13.98 0.84
C ARG A 194 -38.39 -13.31 1.75
N LEU A 195 -38.26 -13.80 2.97
CA LEU A 195 -37.24 -13.30 3.90
C LEU A 195 -35.83 -13.53 3.35
N HIS A 196 -35.55 -14.72 2.79
CA HIS A 196 -34.28 -15.02 2.17
C HIS A 196 -33.99 -14.14 0.96
N LEU A 197 -34.99 -13.86 0.13
CA LEU A 197 -34.86 -12.93 -1.01
C LEU A 197 -34.48 -11.52 -0.52
N LYS A 198 -35.17 -11.00 0.50
CA LYS A 198 -34.83 -9.71 1.13
C LYS A 198 -33.43 -9.68 1.71
N SER A 199 -33.05 -10.74 2.42
CA SER A 199 -31.69 -10.90 2.96
C SER A 199 -30.62 -10.97 1.87
N LEU A 200 -30.90 -11.63 0.75
CA LEU A 200 -29.98 -11.68 -0.39
C LEU A 200 -29.68 -10.28 -0.92
N PHE A 201 -30.70 -9.51 -1.27
CA PHE A 201 -30.50 -8.16 -1.81
C PHE A 201 -29.86 -7.19 -0.82
N SER A 202 -30.21 -7.30 0.46
CA SER A 202 -29.66 -6.40 1.49
C SER A 202 -28.16 -6.62 1.76
N ARG A 203 -27.62 -7.82 1.54
CA ARG A 203 -26.18 -8.10 1.72
C ARG A 203 -25.32 -7.84 0.48
N LEU A 204 -25.95 -7.59 -0.68
CA LEU A 204 -25.21 -7.22 -1.88
C LEU A 204 -24.82 -5.75 -1.83
N LEU A 205 -23.55 -5.46 -2.08
CA LEU A 205 -23.04 -4.09 -2.19
C LEU A 205 -23.36 -3.55 -3.61
N LEU A 206 -24.62 -3.31 -3.89
CA LEU A 206 -25.06 -2.83 -5.20
C LEU A 206 -24.78 -1.33 -5.35
N SER A 207 -24.25 -0.97 -6.52
CA SER A 207 -24.19 0.42 -6.95
C SER A 207 -25.53 0.89 -7.54
N GLU A 208 -25.71 2.20 -7.70
CA GLU A 208 -26.86 2.77 -8.41
C GLU A 208 -26.97 2.25 -9.85
N ALA A 209 -25.82 1.92 -10.48
CA ALA A 209 -25.79 1.33 -11.81
C ALA A 209 -26.29 -0.12 -11.79
N ASP A 210 -25.87 -0.91 -10.79
CA ASP A 210 -26.33 -2.31 -10.66
C ASP A 210 -27.83 -2.39 -10.45
N VAL A 211 -28.40 -1.53 -9.62
CA VAL A 211 -29.86 -1.45 -9.40
C VAL A 211 -30.59 -1.17 -10.71
N ARG A 212 -30.09 -0.24 -11.52
CA ARG A 212 -30.67 0.05 -12.85
C ARG A 212 -30.60 -1.15 -13.79
N ILE A 213 -29.45 -1.83 -13.83
CA ILE A 213 -29.27 -3.04 -14.64
C ILE A 213 -30.25 -4.14 -14.19
N LEU A 214 -30.35 -4.40 -12.89
CA LEU A 214 -31.23 -5.42 -12.35
C LEU A 214 -32.70 -5.12 -12.61
N HIS A 215 -33.12 -3.85 -12.55
CA HIS A 215 -34.44 -3.45 -13.01
C HIS A 215 -34.66 -3.68 -14.51
N GLY A 216 -33.66 -3.45 -15.34
CA GLY A 216 -33.67 -3.74 -16.77
C GLY A 216 -33.81 -5.22 -17.06
N VAL A 217 -32.99 -6.05 -16.41
CA VAL A 217 -33.05 -7.53 -16.53
C VAL A 217 -34.47 -8.03 -16.17
N ARG A 218 -34.97 -7.62 -15.00
CA ARG A 218 -36.32 -7.98 -14.55
C ARG A 218 -37.39 -7.66 -15.60
N LYS A 219 -37.40 -6.39 -16.07
CA LYS A 219 -38.36 -5.97 -17.12
C LYS A 219 -38.23 -6.76 -18.41
N SER A 220 -37.03 -7.13 -18.82
CA SER A 220 -36.80 -7.97 -20.01
C SER A 220 -37.33 -9.36 -19.84
N LEU A 221 -37.17 -9.98 -18.67
CA LEU A 221 -37.67 -11.34 -18.40
C LEU A 221 -39.18 -11.42 -18.28
N THR A 222 -39.84 -10.34 -17.86
CA THR A 222 -41.29 -10.28 -17.68
C THR A 222 -42.05 -9.76 -18.92
N ARG A 223 -41.30 -9.19 -19.88
CA ARG A 223 -41.89 -8.70 -21.13
C ARG A 223 -42.35 -9.87 -22.01
N ILE A 224 -43.65 -10.05 -22.14
CA ILE A 224 -44.21 -10.97 -23.10
C ILE A 224 -43.71 -10.53 -24.49
N LYS A 225 -42.97 -11.41 -25.20
CA LYS A 225 -42.65 -11.16 -26.61
C LYS A 225 -43.97 -11.08 -27.36
N ARG A 226 -44.39 -9.88 -27.75
CA ARG A 226 -45.38 -9.77 -28.84
C ARG A 226 -44.72 -10.43 -30.05
N ALA A 227 -45.36 -11.45 -30.58
CA ALA A 227 -44.97 -12.05 -31.85
C ALA A 227 -44.77 -10.88 -32.85
N ARG A 228 -43.62 -10.82 -33.47
CA ARG A 228 -43.43 -9.99 -34.64
C ARG A 228 -44.12 -10.75 -35.76
N ASP A 229 -45.33 -10.28 -36.17
CA ASP A 229 -45.91 -10.60 -37.47
C ASP A 229 -44.97 -10.09 -38.57
#